data_55e0735d4607d25f5e4e6ca13fabffb1
#
_entry.id   55e0735d4607d25f5e4e6ca13fabffb1
#
_cell.length_a   1.000
_cell.length_b   1.000
_cell.length_c   1.000
_cell.angle_alpha   90.00
_cell.angle_beta   90.00
_cell.angle_gamma   90.00
#
_symmetry.space_group_name_H-M   'P 1'
#
loop_
_entity.id
_entity.type
_entity.pdbx_description
1 polymer ?
#
loop_
_entity_poly.entity_id
_entity_poly.type
_entity_poly.pdbx_seq_one_letter_code
_entity_poly.pdbx_strand_id
1 'polypeptide(L)'
;PVGLIHCSWSMSKIEAWMDKETLSHFSEVTLPDTNQDKFEWAAGTPTLLWNAMVNPWKGFPVKGVIWYQGEANTPDPALYKKLFPAMVSQWRNFFHNAEMPFYYVQIAPWKSEGNDKLDWAWFRQCQLELMKEVPGVGMVTTGDAGSELFIHSPYKIKVGERLAYWALAQTYGRKGFQYSGPVYKTYRIQGNAVEIDFEYGEEGLTPENQNVKGFEIVGSDGIFRPAKAEVINGTSTVKVWNDSVSAPTEVRYCFRNYMQGELCNNAGLPASPFRIVIKKKPALMWIDAEANFERFSHKDSIDYYLEKIKSLGFTHAVVDIRPITGEVLYKSEYAPQMKEWKGAKAGDFG
;
A
#
# COMPACT_ATOMS: atom_id res chain seq x y z
N PRO A 1 -26.81 -21.84 -12.03
CA PRO A 1 -25.78 -21.91 -13.08
C PRO A 1 -24.98 -20.64 -13.14
N VAL A 2 -23.67 -20.75 -13.41
CA VAL A 2 -22.76 -19.62 -13.60
C VAL A 2 -22.14 -19.79 -14.98
N GLY A 3 -22.25 -18.77 -15.85
CA GLY A 3 -21.55 -18.71 -17.11
C GLY A 3 -20.18 -18.10 -16.95
N LEU A 4 -19.19 -18.59 -17.66
CA LEU A 4 -17.82 -18.07 -17.67
C LEU A 4 -17.47 -17.55 -19.07
N ILE A 5 -17.03 -16.30 -19.14
CA ILE A 5 -16.44 -15.71 -20.34
C ILE A 5 -14.93 -15.75 -20.15
N HIS A 6 -14.23 -16.46 -21.03
CA HIS A 6 -12.79 -16.58 -20.97
C HIS A 6 -12.11 -15.55 -21.89
N CYS A 7 -11.53 -14.53 -21.26
CA CYS A 7 -10.68 -13.52 -21.91
C CYS A 7 -9.32 -13.54 -21.22
N SER A 8 -8.33 -14.22 -21.81
CA SER A 8 -6.99 -14.27 -21.25
C SER A 8 -5.93 -14.31 -22.35
N TRP A 9 -4.80 -13.70 -22.08
CA TRP A 9 -3.65 -13.69 -22.96
C TRP A 9 -2.37 -13.68 -22.11
N SER A 10 -1.48 -14.61 -22.38
CA SER A 10 -0.23 -14.76 -21.63
C SER A 10 0.67 -13.53 -21.78
N MET A 11 1.46 -13.22 -20.72
CA MET A 11 2.43 -12.14 -20.69
C MET A 11 1.84 -10.75 -20.97
N SER A 12 0.55 -10.54 -20.67
CA SER A 12 -0.10 -9.26 -20.96
C SER A 12 0.18 -8.19 -19.90
N LYS A 13 0.31 -6.95 -20.38
CA LYS A 13 0.28 -5.75 -19.54
C LYS A 13 -1.15 -5.26 -19.34
N ILE A 14 -1.40 -4.56 -18.23
CA ILE A 14 -2.72 -3.98 -17.94
C ILE A 14 -3.17 -3.00 -19.03
N GLU A 15 -2.24 -2.26 -19.62
CA GLU A 15 -2.50 -1.28 -20.68
C GLU A 15 -3.15 -1.91 -21.91
N ALA A 16 -2.84 -3.17 -22.21
CA ALA A 16 -3.45 -3.88 -23.33
C ALA A 16 -4.96 -4.12 -23.15
N TRP A 17 -5.45 -4.14 -21.90
CA TRP A 17 -6.83 -4.41 -21.51
C TRP A 17 -7.68 -3.15 -21.27
N MET A 18 -7.16 -1.99 -21.62
CA MET A 18 -7.81 -0.68 -21.44
C MET A 18 -8.11 -0.03 -22.80
N ASP A 19 -9.16 0.78 -22.85
CA ASP A 19 -9.50 1.51 -24.09
C ASP A 19 -8.58 2.74 -24.31
N LYS A 20 -8.62 3.24 -25.53
CA LYS A 20 -7.80 4.38 -25.96
C LYS A 20 -8.18 5.66 -25.20
N GLU A 21 -9.48 5.87 -24.93
CA GLU A 21 -9.96 7.08 -24.25
C GLU A 21 -9.39 7.15 -22.83
N THR A 22 -9.56 6.08 -22.06
CA THR A 22 -9.02 6.00 -20.69
C THR A 22 -7.50 6.17 -20.65
N LEU A 23 -6.78 5.46 -21.52
CA LEU A 23 -5.32 5.52 -21.56
C LEU A 23 -4.77 6.89 -22.01
N SER A 24 -5.53 7.67 -22.79
CA SER A 24 -5.11 9.00 -23.22
C SER A 24 -4.91 10.00 -22.07
N HIS A 25 -5.43 9.70 -20.88
CA HIS A 25 -5.24 10.50 -19.68
C HIS A 25 -3.92 10.23 -18.95
N PHE A 26 -3.13 9.25 -19.41
CA PHE A 26 -1.85 8.86 -18.79
C PHE A 26 -0.69 9.16 -19.74
N SER A 27 0.04 10.22 -19.45
CA SER A 27 1.18 10.66 -20.28
C SER A 27 2.33 9.63 -20.32
N GLU A 28 2.37 8.74 -19.32
CA GLU A 28 3.34 7.65 -19.22
C GLU A 28 3.08 6.51 -20.22
N VAL A 29 1.87 6.47 -20.81
CA VAL A 29 1.49 5.41 -21.75
C VAL A 29 1.56 5.90 -23.18
N THR A 30 2.42 5.29 -23.99
CA THR A 30 2.48 5.55 -25.43
C THR A 30 1.44 4.70 -26.14
N LEU A 31 0.45 5.36 -26.74
CA LEU A 31 -0.56 4.68 -27.55
C LEU A 31 0.03 4.21 -28.88
N PRO A 32 -0.37 3.02 -29.38
CA PRO A 32 0.14 2.50 -30.65
C PRO A 32 -0.37 3.33 -31.85
N ASP A 33 0.45 3.38 -32.89
CA ASP A 33 -0.02 3.83 -34.20
C ASP A 33 -1.00 2.80 -34.78
N THR A 34 -2.22 3.21 -35.01
CA THR A 34 -3.31 2.38 -35.53
C THR A 34 -3.13 1.97 -37.00
N ASN A 35 -2.14 2.52 -37.70
CA ASN A 35 -1.83 2.18 -39.08
C ASN A 35 -0.85 1.00 -39.24
N GLN A 36 -0.44 0.37 -38.14
CA GLN A 36 0.44 -0.79 -38.17
C GLN A 36 -0.35 -2.09 -38.38
N ASP A 37 0.04 -2.88 -39.37
CA ASP A 37 -0.54 -4.20 -39.64
C ASP A 37 -0.09 -5.30 -38.67
N LYS A 38 1.03 -5.09 -37.96
CA LYS A 38 1.63 -6.05 -37.02
C LYS A 38 2.23 -5.37 -35.81
N PHE A 39 2.04 -5.98 -34.65
CA PHE A 39 2.63 -5.57 -33.39
C PHE A 39 3.60 -6.66 -32.92
N GLU A 40 4.82 -6.29 -32.58
CA GLU A 40 5.84 -7.23 -32.10
C GLU A 40 5.40 -7.96 -30.83
N TRP A 41 4.72 -7.25 -29.95
CA TRP A 41 4.21 -7.80 -28.68
C TRP A 41 2.78 -7.32 -28.39
N ALA A 42 1.82 -7.99 -28.99
CA ALA A 42 0.39 -7.67 -28.84
C ALA A 42 -0.08 -7.63 -27.38
N ALA A 43 0.45 -8.55 -26.55
CA ALA A 43 0.10 -8.64 -25.12
C ALA A 43 0.57 -7.44 -24.30
N GLY A 44 1.60 -6.74 -24.73
CA GLY A 44 2.11 -5.52 -24.08
C GLY A 44 1.67 -4.24 -24.75
N THR A 45 1.05 -4.33 -25.93
CA THR A 45 0.64 -3.14 -26.70
C THR A 45 -0.69 -2.58 -26.15
N PRO A 46 -0.75 -1.32 -25.77
CA PRO A 46 -1.96 -0.69 -25.24
C PRO A 46 -3.16 -0.90 -26.17
N THR A 47 -4.33 -1.13 -25.57
CA THR A 47 -5.66 -1.28 -26.20
C THR A 47 -5.90 -2.55 -27.02
N LEU A 48 -4.90 -3.31 -27.43
CA LEU A 48 -5.11 -4.40 -28.39
C LEU A 48 -6.01 -5.52 -27.84
N LEU A 49 -5.75 -5.96 -26.61
CA LEU A 49 -6.56 -7.02 -26.00
C LEU A 49 -7.94 -6.51 -25.58
N TRP A 50 -8.06 -5.25 -25.22
CA TRP A 50 -9.34 -4.60 -25.04
C TRP A 50 -10.19 -4.70 -26.30
N ASN A 51 -9.66 -4.22 -27.43
CA ASN A 51 -10.39 -4.19 -28.70
C ASN A 51 -10.75 -5.58 -29.21
N ALA A 52 -9.84 -6.54 -29.05
CA ALA A 52 -10.03 -7.88 -29.61
C ALA A 52 -10.86 -8.82 -28.72
N MET A 53 -10.77 -8.68 -27.39
CA MET A 53 -11.28 -9.68 -26.46
C MET A 53 -12.36 -9.17 -25.50
N VAL A 54 -12.36 -7.89 -25.12
CA VAL A 54 -13.32 -7.34 -24.18
C VAL A 54 -14.42 -6.54 -24.88
N ASN A 55 -14.06 -5.66 -25.81
CA ASN A 55 -14.99 -4.84 -26.55
C ASN A 55 -16.09 -5.63 -27.33
N PRO A 56 -15.84 -6.84 -27.87
CA PRO A 56 -16.89 -7.66 -28.49
C PRO A 56 -18.06 -8.04 -27.55
N TRP A 57 -17.86 -7.96 -26.23
CA TRP A 57 -18.90 -8.25 -25.24
C TRP A 57 -19.76 -7.03 -24.87
N LYS A 58 -19.67 -5.94 -25.64
CA LYS A 58 -20.48 -4.74 -25.41
C LYS A 58 -21.96 -5.07 -25.33
N GLY A 59 -22.60 -4.63 -24.25
CA GLY A 59 -24.02 -4.87 -24.01
C GLY A 59 -24.35 -6.25 -23.42
N PHE A 60 -23.38 -7.14 -23.25
CA PHE A 60 -23.60 -8.41 -22.57
C PHE A 60 -23.62 -8.20 -21.05
N PRO A 61 -24.62 -8.74 -20.32
CA PRO A 61 -24.69 -8.57 -18.87
C PRO A 61 -23.61 -9.41 -18.17
N VAL A 62 -22.70 -8.74 -17.47
CA VAL A 62 -21.64 -9.37 -16.70
C VAL A 62 -21.89 -9.14 -15.21
N LYS A 63 -21.87 -10.21 -14.42
CA LYS A 63 -22.10 -10.16 -12.97
C LYS A 63 -20.88 -9.66 -12.19
N GLY A 64 -19.68 -9.94 -12.67
CA GLY A 64 -18.42 -9.57 -12.03
C GLY A 64 -17.23 -10.00 -12.86
N VAL A 65 -16.05 -9.56 -12.45
CA VAL A 65 -14.77 -9.87 -13.09
C VAL A 65 -13.88 -10.62 -12.12
N ILE A 66 -13.20 -11.65 -12.61
CA ILE A 66 -12.06 -12.27 -11.95
C ILE A 66 -10.80 -11.95 -12.77
N TRP A 67 -9.79 -11.37 -12.12
CA TRP A 67 -8.61 -10.80 -12.77
C TRP A 67 -7.32 -11.41 -12.23
N TYR A 68 -6.53 -12.04 -13.09
CA TYR A 68 -5.21 -12.57 -12.73
C TYR A 68 -4.17 -12.06 -13.72
N GLN A 69 -3.50 -10.98 -13.35
CA GLN A 69 -2.50 -10.30 -14.16
C GLN A 69 -1.60 -9.46 -13.23
N GLY A 70 -0.39 -9.16 -13.67
CA GLY A 70 0.49 -8.22 -12.97
C GLY A 70 1.96 -8.44 -13.25
N GLU A 71 2.38 -9.66 -13.56
CA GLU A 71 3.77 -10.05 -13.71
C GLU A 71 4.53 -9.20 -14.75
N ALA A 72 3.88 -8.86 -15.87
CA ALA A 72 4.46 -8.00 -16.91
C ALA A 72 4.53 -6.51 -16.51
N ASN A 73 3.84 -6.11 -15.43
CA ASN A 73 3.85 -4.74 -14.91
C ASN A 73 4.73 -4.57 -13.66
N THR A 74 5.42 -5.61 -13.20
CA THR A 74 6.31 -5.53 -12.02
C THR A 74 7.42 -4.50 -12.13
N PRO A 75 7.93 -4.10 -13.34
CA PRO A 75 8.92 -3.04 -13.44
C PRO A 75 8.40 -1.64 -13.05
N ASP A 76 7.09 -1.40 -13.13
CA ASP A 76 6.49 -0.10 -12.79
C ASP A 76 5.20 -0.25 -11.95
N PRO A 77 5.31 -0.59 -10.67
CA PRO A 77 4.15 -0.67 -9.78
C PRO A 77 3.48 0.69 -9.55
N ALA A 78 4.20 1.81 -9.73
CA ALA A 78 3.64 3.14 -9.55
C ALA A 78 2.65 3.50 -10.69
N LEU A 79 2.98 3.15 -11.92
CA LEU A 79 2.05 3.28 -13.04
C LEU A 79 0.87 2.33 -12.90
N TYR A 80 1.11 1.06 -12.53
CA TYR A 80 0.04 0.09 -12.30
C TYR A 80 -0.96 0.58 -11.25
N LYS A 81 -0.47 1.23 -10.19
CA LYS A 81 -1.32 1.82 -9.13
C LYS A 81 -2.28 2.88 -9.67
N LYS A 82 -1.90 3.60 -10.73
CA LYS A 82 -2.78 4.57 -11.40
C LYS A 82 -3.72 3.90 -12.39
N LEU A 83 -3.22 2.93 -13.16
CA LEU A 83 -3.98 2.28 -14.23
C LEU A 83 -5.07 1.34 -13.72
N PHE A 84 -4.82 0.57 -12.67
CA PHE A 84 -5.77 -0.42 -12.18
C PHE A 84 -7.13 0.19 -11.75
N PRO A 85 -7.19 1.26 -10.95
CA PRO A 85 -8.47 1.91 -10.63
C PRO A 85 -9.18 2.46 -11.87
N ALA A 86 -8.42 3.02 -12.81
CA ALA A 86 -8.97 3.54 -14.07
C ALA A 86 -9.57 2.41 -14.94
N MET A 87 -8.87 1.27 -15.03
CA MET A 87 -9.38 0.07 -15.72
C MET A 87 -10.66 -0.45 -15.08
N VAL A 88 -10.69 -0.59 -13.75
CA VAL A 88 -11.89 -1.04 -13.03
C VAL A 88 -13.07 -0.11 -13.31
N SER A 89 -12.87 1.20 -13.25
CA SER A 89 -13.90 2.20 -13.55
C SER A 89 -14.36 2.11 -15.00
N GLN A 90 -13.42 2.02 -15.93
CA GLN A 90 -13.70 1.86 -17.36
C GLN A 90 -14.54 0.60 -17.64
N TRP A 91 -14.16 -0.57 -17.07
CA TRP A 91 -14.91 -1.81 -17.27
C TRP A 91 -16.32 -1.73 -16.67
N ARG A 92 -16.48 -1.12 -15.48
CA ARG A 92 -17.78 -0.88 -14.85
C ARG A 92 -18.69 -0.03 -15.74
N ASN A 93 -18.16 1.05 -16.31
CA ASN A 93 -18.88 1.91 -17.24
C ASN A 93 -19.25 1.17 -18.53
N PHE A 94 -18.31 0.41 -19.10
CA PHE A 94 -18.52 -0.36 -20.33
C PHE A 94 -19.64 -1.40 -20.20
N PHE A 95 -19.68 -2.12 -19.07
CA PHE A 95 -20.72 -3.12 -18.78
C PHE A 95 -21.97 -2.53 -18.12
N HIS A 96 -22.06 -1.21 -17.99
CA HIS A 96 -23.20 -0.50 -17.37
C HIS A 96 -23.54 -1.01 -15.97
N ASN A 97 -22.53 -1.35 -15.18
CA ASN A 97 -22.66 -1.86 -13.82
C ASN A 97 -21.63 -1.20 -12.88
N ALA A 98 -21.99 -0.04 -12.32
CA ALA A 98 -21.12 0.75 -11.45
C ALA A 98 -20.63 -0.02 -10.21
N GLU A 99 -21.45 -0.95 -9.72
CA GLU A 99 -21.15 -1.78 -8.54
C GLU A 99 -20.58 -3.15 -8.93
N MET A 100 -20.18 -3.36 -10.18
CA MET A 100 -19.65 -4.64 -10.64
C MET A 100 -18.44 -5.06 -9.79
N PRO A 101 -18.51 -6.19 -9.06
CA PRO A 101 -17.42 -6.67 -8.27
C PRO A 101 -16.22 -7.06 -9.15
N PHE A 102 -15.03 -6.74 -8.68
CA PHE A 102 -13.78 -7.01 -9.37
C PHE A 102 -12.83 -7.73 -8.42
N TYR A 103 -12.73 -9.06 -8.55
CA TYR A 103 -11.87 -9.87 -7.69
C TYR A 103 -10.58 -10.21 -8.40
N TYR A 104 -9.45 -9.85 -7.80
CA TYR A 104 -8.16 -10.04 -8.44
C TYR A 104 -7.19 -10.86 -7.60
N VAL A 105 -6.22 -11.43 -8.30
CA VAL A 105 -5.21 -12.29 -7.72
C VAL A 105 -3.93 -11.48 -7.51
N GLN A 106 -3.42 -11.45 -6.29
CA GLN A 106 -2.07 -10.97 -6.02
C GLN A 106 -1.06 -11.90 -6.72
N ILE A 107 -0.08 -11.36 -7.44
CA ILE A 107 0.89 -12.20 -8.16
C ILE A 107 1.61 -13.16 -7.22
N ALA A 108 1.81 -14.39 -7.69
CA ALA A 108 2.41 -15.44 -6.89
C ALA A 108 3.90 -15.19 -6.63
N PRO A 109 4.45 -15.58 -5.47
CA PRO A 109 5.87 -15.50 -5.21
C PRO A 109 6.68 -16.31 -6.24
N TRP A 110 7.71 -15.69 -6.80
CA TRP A 110 8.64 -16.34 -7.72
C TRP A 110 10.03 -15.74 -7.55
N LYS A 111 11.05 -16.62 -7.55
CA LYS A 111 12.44 -16.20 -7.51
C LYS A 111 12.88 -15.84 -8.93
N SER A 112 12.71 -14.58 -9.29
CA SER A 112 13.24 -14.04 -10.53
C SER A 112 14.76 -14.23 -10.60
N GLU A 113 15.27 -14.64 -11.74
CA GLU A 113 16.70 -14.89 -11.90
C GLU A 113 17.55 -13.66 -11.58
N GLY A 114 18.58 -13.89 -10.79
CA GLY A 114 19.79 -13.08 -10.75
C GLY A 114 19.90 -12.01 -9.69
N ASN A 115 18.84 -11.58 -8.98
CA ASN A 115 18.97 -10.62 -7.87
C ASN A 115 17.72 -10.55 -6.99
N ASP A 116 17.93 -10.34 -5.70
CA ASP A 116 16.91 -10.02 -4.71
C ASP A 116 16.46 -8.54 -4.86
N LYS A 117 15.97 -8.17 -6.05
CA LYS A 117 15.59 -6.79 -6.40
C LYS A 117 14.30 -6.32 -5.73
N LEU A 118 13.55 -7.22 -5.12
CA LEU A 118 12.27 -6.94 -4.49
C LEU A 118 11.16 -6.46 -5.43
N ASP A 119 11.30 -6.54 -6.75
CA ASP A 119 10.31 -6.04 -7.72
C ASP A 119 8.95 -6.69 -7.52
N TRP A 120 8.93 -8.03 -7.31
CA TRP A 120 7.73 -8.78 -6.98
C TRP A 120 7.11 -8.37 -5.65
N ALA A 121 7.95 -8.08 -4.65
CA ALA A 121 7.50 -7.65 -3.33
C ALA A 121 6.83 -6.27 -3.41
N TRP A 122 7.44 -5.33 -4.12
CA TRP A 122 6.87 -3.99 -4.34
C TRP A 122 5.56 -4.06 -5.12
N PHE A 123 5.49 -4.91 -6.13
CA PHE A 123 4.26 -5.07 -6.90
C PHE A 123 3.12 -5.69 -6.06
N ARG A 124 3.41 -6.69 -5.24
CA ARG A 124 2.42 -7.24 -4.29
C ARG A 124 1.97 -6.21 -3.25
N GLN A 125 2.88 -5.34 -2.80
CA GLN A 125 2.51 -4.21 -1.93
C GLN A 125 1.54 -3.26 -2.65
N CYS A 126 1.82 -2.92 -3.90
CA CYS A 126 0.91 -2.11 -4.72
C CYS A 126 -0.47 -2.77 -4.83
N GLN A 127 -0.53 -4.06 -5.13
CA GLN A 127 -1.80 -4.81 -5.20
C GLN A 127 -2.55 -4.81 -3.86
N LEU A 128 -1.83 -4.94 -2.73
CA LEU A 128 -2.43 -4.86 -1.40
C LEU A 128 -3.02 -3.47 -1.09
N GLU A 129 -2.34 -2.42 -1.50
CA GLU A 129 -2.82 -1.04 -1.34
C GLU A 129 -4.08 -0.78 -2.17
N LEU A 130 -4.11 -1.26 -3.42
CA LEU A 130 -5.27 -1.17 -4.30
C LEU A 130 -6.52 -1.84 -3.73
N MET A 131 -6.38 -2.93 -2.98
CA MET A 131 -7.49 -3.58 -2.29
C MET A 131 -8.18 -2.62 -1.29
N LYS A 132 -7.42 -1.72 -0.68
CA LYS A 132 -7.93 -0.76 0.30
C LYS A 132 -8.42 0.54 -0.32
N GLU A 133 -7.88 0.91 -1.47
CA GLU A 133 -8.13 2.19 -2.12
C GLU A 133 -9.29 2.14 -3.13
N VAL A 134 -9.55 0.98 -3.74
CA VAL A 134 -10.56 0.84 -4.80
C VAL A 134 -11.83 0.19 -4.24
N PRO A 135 -12.98 0.86 -4.28
CA PRO A 135 -14.24 0.29 -3.79
C PRO A 135 -14.71 -0.92 -4.62
N GLY A 136 -15.31 -1.92 -3.95
CA GLY A 136 -15.93 -3.06 -4.61
C GLY A 136 -14.95 -4.03 -5.28
N VAL A 137 -13.68 -3.99 -4.89
CA VAL A 137 -12.68 -5.00 -5.28
C VAL A 137 -12.40 -5.95 -4.11
N GLY A 138 -11.83 -7.10 -4.44
CA GLY A 138 -11.32 -8.06 -3.46
C GLY A 138 -10.05 -8.73 -3.99
N MET A 139 -9.11 -9.04 -3.10
CA MET A 139 -7.82 -9.61 -3.47
C MET A 139 -7.65 -11.02 -2.92
N VAL A 140 -7.23 -11.92 -3.77
CA VAL A 140 -6.83 -13.28 -3.40
C VAL A 140 -5.32 -13.31 -3.19
N THR A 141 -4.90 -13.75 -2.00
CA THR A 141 -3.48 -13.95 -1.68
C THR A 141 -2.98 -15.29 -2.22
N THR A 142 -1.72 -15.32 -2.63
CA THR A 142 -1.06 -16.48 -3.26
C THR A 142 0.28 -16.83 -2.60
N GLY A 143 0.52 -16.38 -1.36
CA GLY A 143 1.79 -16.57 -0.67
C GLY A 143 2.23 -18.03 -0.55
N ASP A 144 1.27 -18.95 -0.46
CA ASP A 144 1.45 -20.41 -0.39
C ASP A 144 1.25 -21.13 -1.74
N ALA A 145 1.04 -20.37 -2.81
CA ALA A 145 0.76 -20.90 -4.15
C ALA A 145 1.83 -20.52 -5.18
N GLY A 146 2.94 -19.94 -4.75
CA GLY A 146 4.09 -19.63 -5.60
C GLY A 146 5.01 -20.82 -5.82
N SER A 147 6.03 -20.60 -6.66
CA SER A 147 7.10 -21.56 -6.89
C SER A 147 8.44 -20.83 -6.98
N GLU A 148 9.47 -21.39 -6.37
CA GLU A 148 10.81 -20.83 -6.46
C GLU A 148 11.33 -20.85 -7.90
N LEU A 149 11.08 -21.95 -8.61
CA LEU A 149 11.66 -22.20 -9.92
C LEU A 149 10.79 -21.77 -11.10
N PHE A 150 9.47 -21.75 -10.92
CA PHE A 150 8.52 -21.51 -12.01
C PHE A 150 7.64 -20.31 -11.74
N ILE A 151 7.65 -19.34 -12.67
CA ILE A 151 6.73 -18.20 -12.65
C ILE A 151 5.26 -18.66 -12.74
N HIS A 152 4.99 -19.72 -13.48
CA HIS A 152 3.66 -20.28 -13.64
C HIS A 152 3.39 -21.31 -12.55
N SER A 153 2.83 -20.86 -11.43
CA SER A 153 2.45 -21.73 -10.32
C SER A 153 1.47 -22.84 -10.77
N PRO A 154 1.70 -24.10 -10.40
CA PRO A 154 0.77 -25.19 -10.69
C PRO A 154 -0.46 -25.19 -9.78
N TYR A 155 -0.48 -24.42 -8.72
CA TYR A 155 -1.53 -24.44 -7.68
C TYR A 155 -2.75 -23.59 -8.04
N LYS A 156 -3.22 -23.66 -9.30
CA LYS A 156 -4.35 -22.85 -9.81
C LYS A 156 -5.68 -23.18 -9.15
N ILE A 157 -5.86 -24.40 -8.63
CA ILE A 157 -7.07 -24.79 -7.87
C ILE A 157 -7.24 -23.88 -6.65
N LYS A 158 -6.20 -23.69 -5.85
CA LYS A 158 -6.24 -22.79 -4.68
C LYS A 158 -6.66 -21.36 -5.06
N VAL A 159 -6.17 -20.86 -6.19
CA VAL A 159 -6.51 -19.54 -6.70
C VAL A 159 -7.99 -19.46 -7.06
N GLY A 160 -8.50 -20.46 -7.79
CA GLY A 160 -9.92 -20.54 -8.18
C GLY A 160 -10.85 -20.64 -6.99
N GLU A 161 -10.52 -21.48 -6.00
CA GLU A 161 -11.29 -21.62 -4.76
C GLU A 161 -11.36 -20.29 -3.98
N ARG A 162 -10.24 -19.58 -3.83
CA ARG A 162 -10.19 -18.30 -3.13
C ARG A 162 -10.98 -17.20 -3.85
N LEU A 163 -10.94 -17.17 -5.18
CA LEU A 163 -11.80 -16.28 -5.98
C LEU A 163 -13.29 -16.63 -5.78
N ALA A 164 -13.63 -17.92 -5.71
CA ALA A 164 -14.99 -18.37 -5.43
C ALA A 164 -15.43 -17.97 -4.01
N TYR A 165 -14.56 -18.03 -3.00
CA TYR A 165 -14.87 -17.59 -1.64
C TYR A 165 -15.23 -16.09 -1.61
N TRP A 166 -14.47 -15.25 -2.29
CA TRP A 166 -14.79 -13.83 -2.42
C TRP A 166 -16.15 -13.62 -3.10
N ALA A 167 -16.40 -14.31 -4.21
CA ALA A 167 -17.68 -14.20 -4.93
C ALA A 167 -18.84 -14.68 -4.06
N LEU A 168 -18.71 -15.83 -3.40
CA LEU A 168 -19.74 -16.37 -2.52
C LEU A 168 -20.08 -15.42 -1.36
N ALA A 169 -19.05 -14.87 -0.72
CA ALA A 169 -19.25 -13.97 0.42
C ALA A 169 -19.80 -12.60 -0.02
N GLN A 170 -19.16 -11.94 -0.96
CA GLN A 170 -19.42 -10.53 -1.25
C GLN A 170 -20.46 -10.33 -2.37
N THR A 171 -20.49 -11.20 -3.38
CA THR A 171 -21.48 -11.09 -4.48
C THR A 171 -22.76 -11.83 -4.20
N TYR A 172 -22.67 -13.02 -3.58
CA TYR A 172 -23.82 -13.90 -3.33
C TYR A 172 -24.30 -13.89 -1.87
N GLY A 173 -23.68 -13.10 -1.00
CA GLY A 173 -24.11 -12.89 0.40
C GLY A 173 -24.05 -14.13 1.29
N ARG A 174 -23.24 -15.14 0.94
CA ARG A 174 -23.07 -16.33 1.76
C ARG A 174 -22.23 -16.00 3.00
N LYS A 175 -22.62 -16.57 4.13
CA LYS A 175 -22.00 -16.34 5.46
C LYS A 175 -21.52 -17.65 6.05
N GLY A 176 -20.75 -17.56 7.16
CA GLY A 176 -20.32 -18.72 7.95
C GLY A 176 -19.02 -19.36 7.48
N PHE A 177 -18.20 -18.63 6.70
CA PHE A 177 -16.85 -19.05 6.33
C PHE A 177 -15.95 -17.82 6.11
N GLN A 178 -14.64 -18.01 6.29
CA GLN A 178 -13.64 -17.00 5.97
C GLN A 178 -13.32 -17.01 4.47
N TYR A 179 -13.29 -15.85 3.84
CA TYR A 179 -13.14 -15.70 2.41
C TYR A 179 -11.86 -14.98 1.98
N SER A 180 -11.17 -14.34 2.94
CA SER A 180 -9.87 -13.70 2.73
C SER A 180 -8.86 -14.20 3.75
N GLY A 181 -7.60 -14.24 3.38
CA GLY A 181 -6.50 -14.36 4.32
C GLY A 181 -6.27 -13.05 5.09
N PRO A 182 -5.48 -13.06 6.17
CA PRO A 182 -5.20 -11.89 6.96
C PRO A 182 -4.56 -10.77 6.14
N VAL A 183 -5.07 -9.56 6.33
CA VAL A 183 -4.57 -8.33 5.70
C VAL A 183 -4.17 -7.35 6.79
N TYR A 184 -2.96 -6.81 6.70
CA TYR A 184 -2.49 -5.78 7.61
C TYR A 184 -3.50 -4.63 7.72
N LYS A 185 -3.87 -4.28 8.97
CA LYS A 185 -4.84 -3.21 9.28
C LYS A 185 -4.16 -1.97 9.85
N THR A 186 -3.53 -2.13 11.00
CA THR A 186 -2.86 -1.06 11.74
C THR A 186 -1.74 -1.62 12.60
N TYR A 187 -0.96 -0.75 13.22
CA TYR A 187 0.10 -1.14 14.15
C TYR A 187 0.14 -0.20 15.36
N ARG A 188 0.74 -0.68 16.44
CA ARG A 188 1.13 0.11 17.61
C ARG A 188 2.51 -0.31 18.10
N ILE A 189 3.23 0.62 18.71
CA ILE A 189 4.57 0.36 19.26
C ILE A 189 4.44 0.06 20.75
N GLN A 190 5.07 -1.03 21.19
CA GLN A 190 5.14 -1.46 22.58
C GLN A 190 6.62 -1.70 22.97
N GLY A 191 7.26 -0.64 23.47
CA GLY A 191 8.70 -0.67 23.73
C GLY A 191 9.51 -0.84 22.44
N ASN A 192 10.26 -1.93 22.33
CA ASN A 192 11.01 -2.32 21.14
C ASN A 192 10.24 -3.24 20.18
N ALA A 193 9.00 -3.58 20.51
CA ALA A 193 8.14 -4.42 19.69
C ALA A 193 7.12 -3.60 18.91
N VAL A 194 6.68 -4.15 17.78
CA VAL A 194 5.56 -3.65 16.97
C VAL A 194 4.45 -4.68 17.02
N GLU A 195 3.29 -4.29 17.52
CA GLU A 195 2.09 -5.10 17.50
C GLU A 195 1.28 -4.70 16.27
N ILE A 196 0.95 -5.69 15.44
CA ILE A 196 0.32 -5.53 14.13
C ILE A 196 -1.03 -6.21 14.14
N ASP A 197 -2.09 -5.44 13.91
CA ASP A 197 -3.45 -5.94 13.85
C ASP A 197 -3.83 -6.28 12.40
N PHE A 198 -4.61 -7.34 12.23
CA PHE A 198 -5.04 -7.84 10.93
C PHE A 198 -6.55 -7.83 10.79
N GLU A 199 -7.05 -7.48 9.61
CA GLU A 199 -8.39 -7.80 9.14
C GLU A 199 -8.43 -9.25 8.67
N TYR A 200 -9.61 -9.86 8.66
CA TYR A 200 -9.83 -11.27 8.28
C TYR A 200 -9.08 -12.30 9.16
N GLY A 201 -8.71 -11.86 10.37
CA GLY A 201 -8.10 -12.70 11.40
C GLY A 201 -8.92 -12.76 12.68
N GLU A 202 -10.17 -12.27 12.68
CA GLU A 202 -11.03 -12.12 13.86
C GLU A 202 -11.37 -13.47 14.51
N GLU A 203 -11.40 -14.56 13.73
CA GLU A 203 -11.61 -15.93 14.22
C GLU A 203 -10.31 -16.62 14.68
N GLY A 204 -9.19 -15.89 14.68
CA GLY A 204 -7.87 -16.34 15.10
C GLY A 204 -6.85 -16.39 13.98
N LEU A 205 -5.58 -16.29 14.38
CA LEU A 205 -4.40 -16.39 13.52
C LEU A 205 -3.59 -17.63 13.89
N THR A 206 -2.92 -18.21 12.91
CA THR A 206 -2.02 -19.36 13.07
C THR A 206 -0.66 -19.07 12.43
N PRO A 207 0.44 -19.68 12.93
CA PRO A 207 0.56 -20.61 14.05
C PRO A 207 0.52 -19.89 15.40
N GLU A 208 -0.14 -20.50 16.38
CA GLU A 208 -0.16 -20.02 17.76
C GLU A 208 1.00 -20.61 18.58
N ASN A 209 1.43 -19.89 19.64
CA ASN A 209 2.41 -20.34 20.63
C ASN A 209 3.78 -20.74 20.05
N GLN A 210 4.13 -20.21 18.89
CA GLN A 210 5.42 -20.42 18.26
C GLN A 210 5.84 -19.21 17.42
N ASN A 211 7.13 -19.14 17.08
CA ASN A 211 7.63 -18.06 16.23
C ASN A 211 7.07 -18.17 14.81
N VAL A 212 6.40 -17.12 14.34
CA VAL A 212 5.87 -17.00 12.97
C VAL A 212 6.98 -16.53 12.05
N LYS A 213 7.39 -17.35 11.10
CA LYS A 213 8.43 -16.99 10.13
C LYS A 213 7.93 -16.02 9.08
N GLY A 214 8.87 -15.29 8.48
CA GLY A 214 8.60 -14.38 7.38
C GLY A 214 8.66 -12.90 7.76
N PHE A 215 8.82 -12.56 9.03
CA PHE A 215 8.96 -11.18 9.48
C PHE A 215 10.42 -10.72 9.48
N GLU A 216 10.61 -9.47 9.07
CA GLU A 216 11.86 -8.72 9.18
C GLU A 216 11.58 -7.35 9.80
N ILE A 217 12.56 -6.83 10.57
CA ILE A 217 12.48 -5.56 11.27
C ILE A 217 13.77 -4.78 11.11
N VAL A 218 13.67 -3.46 11.04
CA VAL A 218 14.83 -2.56 10.91
C VAL A 218 14.70 -1.39 11.88
N GLY A 219 15.84 -0.96 12.42
CA GLY A 219 15.99 0.26 13.21
C GLY A 219 16.54 1.43 12.40
N SER A 220 17.10 2.42 13.11
CA SER A 220 17.68 3.62 12.50
C SER A 220 18.95 3.36 11.67
N ASP A 221 19.56 2.19 11.81
CA ASP A 221 20.75 1.76 11.07
C ASP A 221 20.45 1.29 9.62
N GLY A 222 19.17 1.15 9.26
CA GLY A 222 18.74 0.73 7.93
C GLY A 222 18.98 -0.75 7.60
N ILE A 223 19.43 -1.58 8.59
CA ILE A 223 19.75 -2.99 8.38
C ILE A 223 18.55 -3.86 8.76
N PHE A 224 17.95 -4.53 7.78
CA PHE A 224 16.88 -5.50 8.03
C PHE A 224 17.41 -6.77 8.68
N ARG A 225 16.76 -7.18 9.74
CA ARG A 225 17.06 -8.40 10.51
C ARG A 225 15.83 -9.29 10.56
N PRO A 226 16.01 -10.63 10.55
CA PRO A 226 14.92 -11.53 10.88
C PRO A 226 14.31 -11.15 12.24
N ALA A 227 13.00 -11.06 12.30
CA ALA A 227 12.28 -10.74 13.52
C ALA A 227 11.71 -11.98 14.18
N LYS A 228 11.63 -11.95 15.51
CA LYS A 228 10.76 -12.83 16.28
C LYS A 228 9.34 -12.31 16.10
N ALA A 229 8.39 -13.20 15.91
CA ALA A 229 6.98 -12.84 15.75
C ALA A 229 6.09 -13.89 16.40
N GLU A 230 5.10 -13.45 17.17
CA GLU A 230 4.18 -14.33 17.89
C GLU A 230 2.76 -13.79 17.78
N VAL A 231 1.80 -14.70 17.53
CA VAL A 231 0.38 -14.37 17.61
C VAL A 231 0.01 -14.13 19.07
N ILE A 232 -0.66 -13.01 19.35
CA ILE A 232 -1.23 -12.76 20.68
C ILE A 232 -2.54 -13.55 20.77
N ASN A 233 -2.53 -14.60 21.56
CA ASN A 233 -3.62 -15.57 21.68
C ASN A 233 -4.99 -14.89 21.88
N GLY A 234 -5.99 -15.37 21.15
CA GLY A 234 -7.36 -14.85 21.22
C GLY A 234 -7.56 -13.49 20.55
N THR A 235 -6.58 -13.04 19.74
CA THR A 235 -6.65 -11.77 19.01
C THR A 235 -6.29 -11.94 17.53
N SER A 236 -6.52 -10.91 16.73
CA SER A 236 -6.03 -10.80 15.37
C SER A 236 -4.70 -10.00 15.29
N THR A 237 -3.84 -10.14 16.30
CA THR A 237 -2.62 -9.34 16.46
C THR A 237 -1.39 -10.23 16.48
N VAL A 238 -0.35 -9.78 15.78
CA VAL A 238 1.00 -10.37 15.83
C VAL A 238 1.96 -9.36 16.46
N LYS A 239 2.70 -9.80 17.49
CA LYS A 239 3.79 -9.04 18.10
C LYS A 239 5.09 -9.38 17.40
N VAL A 240 5.82 -8.35 16.93
CA VAL A 240 7.05 -8.48 16.14
C VAL A 240 8.18 -7.70 16.80
N TRP A 241 9.35 -8.31 17.02
CA TRP A 241 10.50 -7.65 17.62
C TRP A 241 11.83 -8.32 17.23
N ASN A 242 12.92 -7.63 17.52
CA ASN A 242 14.28 -8.19 17.51
C ASN A 242 15.07 -7.54 18.65
N ASP A 243 15.78 -8.33 19.43
CA ASP A 243 16.50 -7.87 20.64
C ASP A 243 17.60 -6.84 20.34
N SER A 244 18.10 -6.83 19.09
CA SER A 244 19.09 -5.85 18.61
C SER A 244 18.47 -4.56 18.05
N VAL A 245 17.14 -4.44 18.01
CA VAL A 245 16.43 -3.28 17.47
C VAL A 245 15.59 -2.63 18.57
N SER A 246 16.14 -1.61 19.20
CA SER A 246 15.46 -0.90 20.30
C SER A 246 14.37 0.08 19.84
N ALA A 247 14.50 0.63 18.63
CA ALA A 247 13.58 1.61 18.05
C ALA A 247 13.30 1.22 16.59
N PRO A 248 12.26 0.39 16.35
CA PRO A 248 11.93 -0.03 15.00
C PRO A 248 11.44 1.14 14.15
N THR A 249 11.89 1.18 12.89
CA THR A 249 11.51 2.17 11.89
C THR A 249 10.72 1.56 10.74
N GLU A 250 10.85 0.25 10.54
CA GLU A 250 10.08 -0.47 9.52
C GLU A 250 9.94 -1.95 9.92
N VAL A 251 8.79 -2.54 9.57
CA VAL A 251 8.53 -3.97 9.64
C VAL A 251 8.01 -4.45 8.29
N ARG A 252 8.41 -5.63 7.87
CA ARG A 252 7.87 -6.27 6.68
C ARG A 252 7.65 -7.76 6.89
N TYR A 253 6.67 -8.30 6.17
CA TYR A 253 6.31 -9.71 6.18
C TYR A 253 6.38 -10.27 4.77
N CYS A 254 7.16 -11.34 4.56
CA CYS A 254 7.37 -12.00 3.27
C CYS A 254 7.68 -11.03 2.11
N PHE A 255 8.40 -9.95 2.42
CA PHE A 255 8.70 -8.89 1.48
C PHE A 255 9.95 -9.22 0.66
N ARG A 256 9.86 -10.28 -0.13
CA ARG A 256 10.88 -10.84 -1.04
C ARG A 256 10.22 -11.23 -2.35
N ASN A 257 11.00 -11.40 -3.43
CA ASN A 257 10.45 -11.92 -4.68
C ASN A 257 9.88 -13.32 -4.48
N TYR A 258 10.60 -14.19 -3.77
CA TYR A 258 10.10 -15.48 -3.30
C TYR A 258 10.37 -15.64 -1.80
N MET A 259 9.34 -15.83 -1.05
CA MET A 259 9.37 -16.19 0.36
C MET A 259 8.03 -16.79 0.75
N GLN A 260 8.06 -17.94 1.38
CA GLN A 260 6.86 -18.55 1.96
C GLN A 260 6.73 -18.10 3.42
N GLY A 261 5.56 -17.60 3.77
CA GLY A 261 5.21 -17.25 5.13
C GLY A 261 4.33 -18.30 5.78
N GLU A 262 4.26 -18.25 7.10
CA GLU A 262 3.49 -19.20 7.90
C GLU A 262 2.21 -18.58 8.45
N LEU A 263 2.06 -17.25 8.43
CA LEU A 263 0.88 -16.58 8.97
C LEU A 263 -0.37 -16.85 8.13
N CYS A 264 -1.35 -17.47 8.74
CA CYS A 264 -2.66 -17.74 8.16
C CYS A 264 -3.76 -17.36 9.16
N ASN A 265 -5.00 -17.31 8.70
CA ASN A 265 -6.13 -17.38 9.62
C ASN A 265 -6.52 -18.84 9.92
N ASN A 266 -7.49 -19.06 10.80
CA ASN A 266 -7.94 -20.41 11.20
C ASN A 266 -8.57 -21.22 10.05
N ALA A 267 -8.94 -20.58 8.93
CA ALA A 267 -9.36 -21.27 7.70
C ALA A 267 -8.17 -21.70 6.81
N GLY A 268 -6.94 -21.45 7.23
CA GLY A 268 -5.74 -21.78 6.47
C GLY A 268 -5.48 -20.86 5.27
N LEU A 269 -6.13 -19.69 5.22
CA LEU A 269 -5.89 -18.71 4.18
C LEU A 269 -4.66 -17.86 4.56
N PRO A 270 -3.63 -17.75 3.69
CA PRO A 270 -2.39 -17.09 4.03
C PRO A 270 -2.53 -15.57 4.08
N ALA A 271 -1.75 -14.95 4.96
CA ALA A 271 -1.63 -13.50 5.02
C ALA A 271 -0.97 -12.94 3.76
N SER A 272 -1.46 -11.76 3.32
CA SER A 272 -0.79 -11.00 2.27
C SER A 272 0.57 -10.50 2.76
N PRO A 273 1.62 -10.55 1.94
CA PRO A 273 2.87 -9.86 2.21
C PRO A 273 2.64 -8.35 2.33
N PHE A 274 3.41 -7.70 3.21
CA PHE A 274 3.31 -6.26 3.43
C PHE A 274 4.61 -5.64 3.93
N ARG A 275 4.65 -4.31 3.84
CA ARG A 275 5.66 -3.44 4.41
C ARG A 275 4.99 -2.31 5.19
N ILE A 276 5.46 -2.05 6.40
CA ILE A 276 5.00 -0.98 7.27
C ILE A 276 6.17 -0.04 7.55
N VAL A 277 6.07 1.23 7.15
CA VAL A 277 6.97 2.28 7.61
C VAL A 277 6.38 2.89 8.88
N ILE A 278 7.14 2.79 9.97
CA ILE A 278 6.73 3.30 11.28
C ILE A 278 6.94 4.80 11.29
N LYS A 279 5.84 5.52 11.22
CA LYS A 279 5.84 6.98 11.33
C LYS A 279 5.98 7.36 12.80
N LYS A 280 7.03 8.10 13.14
CA LYS A 280 7.09 8.76 14.46
C LYS A 280 5.91 9.71 14.56
N LYS A 281 5.14 9.59 15.63
CA LYS A 281 4.11 10.61 15.92
C LYS A 281 4.82 11.95 16.05
N PRO A 282 4.32 13.02 15.40
CA PRO A 282 4.88 14.34 15.57
C PRO A 282 4.73 14.74 17.05
N ALA A 283 5.85 15.01 17.70
CA ALA A 283 5.88 15.66 18.99
C ALA A 283 5.99 17.16 18.73
N LEU A 284 4.93 17.90 19.06
CA LEU A 284 4.80 19.33 18.76
C LEU A 284 5.11 20.14 20.02
N MET A 285 5.98 21.13 19.90
CA MET A 285 6.15 22.17 20.90
C MET A 285 5.39 23.42 20.42
N TRP A 286 4.41 23.85 21.17
CA TRP A 286 3.72 25.12 20.91
C TRP A 286 4.49 26.26 21.55
N ILE A 287 4.75 27.32 20.81
CA ILE A 287 5.47 28.52 21.25
C ILE A 287 4.55 29.71 21.03
N ASP A 288 4.10 30.25 22.12
CA ASP A 288 3.37 31.53 22.13
C ASP A 288 4.35 32.68 21.84
N ALA A 289 4.05 33.46 20.80
CA ALA A 289 4.91 34.53 20.34
C ALA A 289 5.05 35.65 21.37
N GLU A 290 3.93 36.06 22.03
CA GLU A 290 3.93 37.14 23.00
C GLU A 290 4.70 36.78 24.27
N ALA A 291 4.44 35.58 24.80
CA ALA A 291 5.11 35.11 26.02
C ALA A 291 6.60 34.83 25.84
N ASN A 292 7.03 34.58 24.61
CA ASN A 292 8.41 34.24 24.29
C ASN A 292 9.08 35.25 23.34
N PHE A 293 8.55 36.45 23.23
CA PHE A 293 9.03 37.46 22.27
C PHE A 293 10.54 37.70 22.38
N GLU A 294 11.05 37.93 23.58
CA GLU A 294 12.47 38.19 23.84
C GLU A 294 13.35 36.98 23.37
N ARG A 295 12.86 35.74 23.55
CA ARG A 295 13.60 34.52 23.21
C ARG A 295 13.57 34.22 21.72
N PHE A 296 12.49 34.56 21.02
CA PHE A 296 12.28 34.26 19.62
C PHE A 296 12.35 35.47 18.69
N SER A 297 12.90 36.58 19.17
CA SER A 297 13.15 37.78 18.38
C SER A 297 14.61 37.97 17.94
N HIS A 298 15.52 37.10 18.37
CA HIS A 298 16.94 37.14 18.01
C HIS A 298 17.39 35.82 17.44
N LYS A 299 18.08 35.84 16.31
CA LYS A 299 18.50 34.64 15.56
C LYS A 299 19.23 33.63 16.42
N ASP A 300 20.27 34.04 17.14
CA ASP A 300 21.09 33.14 17.99
C ASP A 300 20.26 32.47 19.07
N SER A 301 19.28 33.20 19.62
CA SER A 301 18.35 32.70 20.62
C SER A 301 17.38 31.70 20.03
N ILE A 302 16.86 31.94 18.83
CA ILE A 302 16.01 31.04 18.08
C ILE A 302 16.75 29.71 17.82
N ASP A 303 17.96 29.78 17.28
CA ASP A 303 18.78 28.61 16.97
C ASP A 303 19.03 27.77 18.23
N TYR A 304 19.39 28.41 19.35
CA TYR A 304 19.58 27.74 20.65
C TYR A 304 18.33 27.00 21.12
N TYR A 305 17.15 27.67 21.09
CA TYR A 305 15.92 27.08 21.60
C TYR A 305 15.41 25.97 20.65
N LEU A 306 15.56 26.11 19.34
CA LEU A 306 15.19 25.05 18.38
C LEU A 306 16.06 23.79 18.57
N GLU A 307 17.38 23.95 18.75
CA GLU A 307 18.24 22.80 19.05
C GLU A 307 17.88 22.15 20.41
N LYS A 308 17.54 22.93 21.42
CA LYS A 308 17.10 22.41 22.71
C LYS A 308 15.76 21.66 22.60
N ILE A 309 14.79 22.19 21.85
CA ILE A 309 13.50 21.54 21.57
C ILE A 309 13.74 20.20 20.87
N LYS A 310 14.61 20.19 19.86
CA LYS A 310 15.00 18.97 19.13
C LYS A 310 15.71 17.95 20.05
N SER A 311 16.62 18.39 20.93
CA SER A 311 17.30 17.53 21.89
C SER A 311 16.37 16.87 22.91
N LEU A 312 15.22 17.52 23.21
CA LEU A 312 14.16 16.99 24.06
C LEU A 312 13.22 16.01 23.33
N GLY A 313 13.47 15.71 22.04
CA GLY A 313 12.70 14.75 21.26
C GLY A 313 11.49 15.33 20.53
N PHE A 314 11.27 16.63 20.56
CA PHE A 314 10.25 17.27 19.74
C PHE A 314 10.67 17.28 18.28
N THR A 315 9.71 17.02 17.41
CA THR A 315 9.93 16.91 15.95
C THR A 315 9.51 18.16 15.20
N HIS A 316 8.64 18.98 15.81
CA HIS A 316 8.08 20.19 15.22
C HIS A 316 7.95 21.28 16.28
N ALA A 317 8.14 22.52 15.88
CA ALA A 317 7.76 23.71 16.65
C ALA A 317 6.62 24.39 15.90
N VAL A 318 5.55 24.69 16.63
CA VAL A 318 4.43 25.52 16.15
C VAL A 318 4.57 26.86 16.82
N VAL A 319 4.91 27.89 16.05
CA VAL A 319 5.11 29.23 16.55
C VAL A 319 3.89 30.07 16.19
N ASP A 320 3.26 30.65 17.19
CA ASP A 320 2.25 31.67 16.97
C ASP A 320 2.95 32.98 16.58
N ILE A 321 2.83 33.36 15.33
CA ILE A 321 3.53 34.51 14.74
C ILE A 321 2.67 35.77 14.64
N ARG A 322 1.40 35.69 15.07
CA ARG A 322 0.48 36.80 15.06
C ARG A 322 -0.16 37.01 16.42
N PRO A 323 0.45 37.82 17.25
CA PRO A 323 -0.13 38.20 18.55
C PRO A 323 -1.47 38.94 18.39
N ILE A 324 -2.19 39.08 19.52
CA ILE A 324 -3.53 39.69 19.58
C ILE A 324 -3.54 41.17 19.17
N THR A 325 -2.39 41.86 19.16
CA THR A 325 -2.22 43.23 18.66
C THR A 325 -2.44 43.39 17.15
N GLY A 326 -2.42 42.31 16.40
CA GLY A 326 -2.53 42.33 14.93
C GLY A 326 -1.22 42.63 14.22
N GLU A 327 -0.13 42.87 14.96
CA GLU A 327 1.22 42.92 14.42
C GLU A 327 1.73 41.51 14.13
N VAL A 328 2.85 41.37 13.40
CA VAL A 328 3.47 40.07 13.09
C VAL A 328 4.95 40.07 13.48
N LEU A 329 5.49 38.89 13.79
CA LEU A 329 6.90 38.70 14.15
C LEU A 329 7.86 38.64 12.98
N TYR A 330 7.39 38.75 11.75
CA TYR A 330 8.18 38.62 10.52
C TYR A 330 7.94 39.83 9.60
N LYS A 331 8.81 40.04 8.62
CA LYS A 331 8.63 41.09 7.60
C LYS A 331 7.42 40.73 6.73
N SER A 332 6.42 41.62 6.69
CA SER A 332 5.17 41.44 5.94
C SER A 332 4.78 42.71 5.22
N GLU A 333 4.22 42.57 4.02
CA GLU A 333 3.60 43.67 3.28
C GLU A 333 2.14 43.94 3.73
N TYR A 334 1.55 43.03 4.49
CA TYR A 334 0.13 43.06 4.86
C TYR A 334 -0.14 43.39 6.31
N ALA A 335 0.86 43.34 7.17
CA ALA A 335 0.72 43.66 8.61
C ALA A 335 2.00 44.32 9.14
N PRO A 336 1.87 45.27 10.11
CA PRO A 336 3.03 45.89 10.73
C PRO A 336 3.86 44.84 11.48
N GLN A 337 5.18 44.96 11.41
CA GLN A 337 6.07 44.13 12.20
C GLN A 337 6.15 44.62 13.64
N MET A 338 5.98 43.74 14.61
CA MET A 338 6.15 44.03 16.03
C MET A 338 7.60 44.40 16.34
N LYS A 339 7.84 45.57 16.84
CA LYS A 339 9.19 46.09 17.16
C LYS A 339 9.53 46.01 18.63
N GLU A 340 8.52 45.99 19.50
CA GLU A 340 8.69 45.95 20.94
C GLU A 340 7.47 45.28 21.60
N TRP A 341 7.71 44.47 22.63
CA TRP A 341 6.68 43.87 23.47
C TRP A 341 7.11 43.88 24.94
N LYS A 342 6.32 44.52 25.80
CA LYS A 342 6.57 44.61 27.25
C LYS A 342 8.01 45.07 27.60
N GLY A 343 8.56 46.01 26.84
CA GLY A 343 9.89 46.56 27.05
C GLY A 343 11.03 45.75 26.36
N ALA A 344 10.76 44.61 25.83
CA ALA A 344 11.73 43.87 25.02
C ALA A 344 11.66 44.33 23.55
N LYS A 345 12.82 44.70 22.96
CA LYS A 345 12.91 45.11 21.54
C LYS A 345 13.13 43.91 20.66
N ALA A 346 12.49 43.93 19.49
CA ALA A 346 12.73 42.91 18.47
C ALA A 346 14.17 42.98 17.97
N GLY A 347 14.78 41.82 17.80
CA GLY A 347 16.01 41.65 17.05
C GLY A 347 15.78 41.66 15.54
N ASP A 348 16.81 41.30 14.81
CA ASP A 348 16.70 41.12 13.35
C ASP A 348 16.08 39.77 13.03
N PHE A 349 14.78 39.76 12.78
CA PHE A 349 14.11 38.62 12.16
C PHE A 349 14.51 38.63 10.67
N GLY A 350 15.55 37.89 10.30
CA GLY A 350 16.15 37.85 8.99
C GLY A 350 15.19 37.63 7.82
#